data_5b22f272802ecc0f8940b662aa0b3508
#
_entry.id   5b22f272802ecc0f8940b662aa0b3508
#
_cell.length_a   1.000
_cell.length_b   1.000
_cell.length_c   1.000
_cell.angle_alpha   90.00
_cell.angle_beta   90.00
_cell.angle_gamma   90.00
#
_symmetry.space_group_name_H-M   'P 1'
#
loop_
_entity.id
_entity.type
_entity.pdbx_description
1 polymer ?
#
loop_
_entity_poly.entity_id
_entity_poly.type
_entity_poly.pdbx_seq_one_letter_code
_entity_poly.pdbx_strand_id
1 'polypeptide(L)'
;MAKPLQVRATDAIEVTFDPNICAHAGLCLRGLPEVFNLQARPWIQPEHATADDLAEVVIRCPSGALTYRRLDGGADETPDAGVNVRPVRNGPLYARGDLEIRDGEGNVLRRATRAALCRCGSSENKPFCDGTHVKAGFRS
;
A
#
# COMPACT_ATOMS: atom_id res chain seq x y z
N MET A 1 -11.43 2.74 14.87
CA MET A 1 -11.54 4.10 14.30
C MET A 1 -10.55 4.29 13.17
N ALA A 2 -11.00 4.84 12.05
CA ALA A 2 -10.13 5.06 10.90
C ALA A 2 -9.09 6.16 11.20
N LYS A 3 -7.86 5.94 10.75
CA LYS A 3 -6.80 6.93 10.82
C LYS A 3 -6.84 7.80 9.58
N PRO A 4 -6.50 9.09 9.67
CA PRO A 4 -6.52 9.97 8.50
C PRO A 4 -5.45 9.60 7.48
N LEU A 5 -5.74 9.86 6.22
CA LEU A 5 -4.74 9.74 5.15
C LEU A 5 -3.61 10.76 5.38
N GLN A 6 -2.41 10.36 5.02
CA GLN A 6 -1.23 11.23 5.07
C GLN A 6 -0.85 11.56 3.63
N VAL A 7 -0.84 12.84 3.28
CA VAL A 7 -0.52 13.32 1.95
C VAL A 7 0.74 14.17 2.00
N ARG A 8 1.70 13.86 1.15
CA ARG A 8 2.95 14.63 1.02
C ARG A 8 3.23 14.85 -0.46
N ALA A 9 3.54 16.08 -0.82
CA ALA A 9 3.71 16.43 -2.23
C ALA A 9 4.96 17.27 -2.46
N THR A 10 5.52 17.13 -3.66
CA THR A 10 6.44 18.08 -4.25
C THR A 10 5.71 18.72 -5.45
N ASP A 11 6.43 19.56 -6.21
CA ASP A 11 5.88 20.12 -7.45
C ASP A 11 5.62 19.03 -8.51
N ALA A 12 6.29 17.89 -8.40
CA ALA A 12 6.27 16.84 -9.42
C ALA A 12 5.38 15.65 -9.08
N ILE A 13 5.15 15.36 -7.80
CA ILE A 13 4.43 14.15 -7.39
C ILE A 13 3.76 14.34 -6.02
N GLU A 14 2.57 13.78 -5.90
CA GLU A 14 1.84 13.69 -4.63
C GLU A 14 1.79 12.23 -4.19
N VAL A 15 2.24 11.95 -2.97
CA VAL A 15 2.23 10.62 -2.37
C VAL A 15 1.19 10.59 -1.27
N THR A 16 0.32 9.59 -1.30
CA THR A 16 -0.72 9.38 -0.27
C THR A 16 -0.45 8.06 0.44
N PHE A 17 -0.53 8.09 1.76
CA PHE A 17 -0.41 6.91 2.60
C PHE A 17 -1.69 6.72 3.39
N ASP A 18 -2.26 5.52 3.28
CA ASP A 18 -3.42 5.11 4.07
C ASP A 18 -2.97 4.15 5.17
N PRO A 19 -2.83 4.63 6.42
CA PRO A 19 -2.37 3.78 7.51
C PRO A 19 -3.33 2.66 7.90
N ASN A 20 -4.58 2.72 7.44
CA ASN A 20 -5.59 1.72 7.77
C ASN A 20 -5.38 0.39 7.04
N ILE A 21 -4.67 0.41 5.91
CA ILE A 21 -4.49 -0.78 5.07
C ILE A 21 -3.03 -1.17 4.87
N CYS A 22 -2.10 -0.54 5.58
CA CYS A 22 -0.69 -0.91 5.52
C CYS A 22 -0.49 -2.31 6.11
N ALA A 23 0.10 -3.20 5.33
CA ALA A 23 0.42 -4.56 5.76
C ALA A 23 1.82 -4.67 6.38
N HIS A 24 2.54 -3.55 6.51
CA HIS A 24 3.89 -3.48 7.10
C HIS A 24 4.92 -4.32 6.36
N ALA A 25 4.80 -4.42 5.03
CA ALA A 25 5.74 -5.18 4.21
C ALA A 25 7.15 -4.56 4.19
N GLY A 26 7.26 -3.26 4.42
CA GLY A 26 8.55 -2.58 4.56
C GLY A 26 9.30 -2.32 3.26
N LEU A 27 8.69 -2.55 2.11
CA LEU A 27 9.35 -2.32 0.82
C LEU A 27 9.67 -0.85 0.59
N CYS A 28 8.83 0.07 1.10
CA CYS A 28 9.07 1.51 1.01
C CYS A 28 10.32 1.91 1.79
N LEU A 29 10.47 1.39 3.01
CA LEU A 29 11.62 1.71 3.87
C LEU A 29 12.93 1.20 3.28
N ARG A 30 12.90 0.04 2.63
CA ARG A 30 14.07 -0.54 2.00
C ARG A 30 14.37 0.06 0.62
N GLY A 31 13.32 0.47 -0.11
CA GLY A 31 13.44 0.98 -1.47
C GLY A 31 13.97 2.40 -1.54
N LEU A 32 13.47 3.30 -0.68
CA LEU A 32 13.89 4.70 -0.62
C LEU A 32 13.99 5.14 0.84
N PRO A 33 15.04 4.75 1.56
CA PRO A 33 15.19 5.09 2.98
C PRO A 33 15.35 6.59 3.23
N GLU A 34 15.79 7.38 2.25
CA GLU A 34 15.85 8.83 2.36
C GLU A 34 14.49 9.51 2.29
N VAL A 35 13.48 8.83 1.71
CA VAL A 35 12.11 9.34 1.63
C VAL A 35 11.25 8.77 2.76
N PHE A 36 11.33 7.45 2.97
CA PHE A 36 10.50 6.73 3.93
C PHE A 36 11.34 6.38 5.15
N ASN A 37 11.26 7.21 6.19
CA ASN A 37 12.10 7.08 7.37
C ASN A 37 11.26 7.26 8.63
N LEU A 38 11.04 6.17 9.36
CA LEU A 38 10.22 6.17 10.57
C LEU A 38 10.85 6.98 11.70
N GLN A 39 12.15 7.31 11.61
CA GLN A 39 12.85 8.15 12.60
C GLN A 39 12.69 9.64 12.31
N ALA A 40 12.17 10.00 11.15
CA ALA A 40 11.96 11.40 10.74
C ALA A 40 10.51 11.83 10.97
N ARG A 41 10.30 13.16 11.01
CA ARG A 41 8.97 13.77 11.10
C ARG A 41 8.89 14.91 10.09
N PRO A 42 7.98 14.85 9.09
CA PRO A 42 7.16 13.70 8.75
C PRO A 42 8.01 12.52 8.25
N TRP A 43 7.49 11.31 8.35
CA TRP A 43 8.26 10.13 7.96
C TRP A 43 8.34 9.91 6.45
N ILE A 44 7.46 10.56 5.69
CA ILE A 44 7.50 10.57 4.23
C ILE A 44 7.98 11.93 3.76
N GLN A 45 9.15 11.96 3.11
CA GLN A 45 9.78 13.18 2.64
C GLN A 45 10.11 13.06 1.15
N PRO A 46 9.11 13.30 0.27
CA PRO A 46 9.24 13.02 -1.16
C PRO A 46 10.27 13.92 -1.88
N GLU A 47 10.68 15.03 -1.27
CA GLU A 47 11.68 15.93 -1.83
C GLU A 47 13.07 15.29 -1.93
N HIS A 48 13.30 14.16 -1.27
CA HIS A 48 14.61 13.49 -1.26
C HIS A 48 14.80 12.48 -2.39
N ALA A 49 13.86 12.39 -3.34
CA ALA A 49 13.97 11.51 -4.50
C ALA A 49 13.29 12.13 -5.72
N THR A 50 13.60 11.59 -6.89
CA THR A 50 12.92 12.01 -8.11
C THR A 50 11.50 11.44 -8.14
N ALA A 51 10.61 12.07 -8.91
CA ALA A 51 9.25 11.58 -9.07
C ALA A 51 9.23 10.18 -9.71
N ASP A 52 10.14 9.89 -10.63
CA ASP A 52 10.23 8.58 -11.26
C ASP A 52 10.62 7.49 -10.24
N ASP A 53 11.61 7.74 -9.40
CA ASP A 53 12.04 6.79 -8.36
C ASP A 53 10.95 6.58 -7.32
N LEU A 54 10.26 7.65 -6.92
CA LEU A 54 9.14 7.55 -5.99
C LEU A 54 8.01 6.71 -6.57
N ALA A 55 7.60 6.98 -7.80
CA ALA A 55 6.54 6.22 -8.47
C ALA A 55 6.88 4.73 -8.50
N GLU A 56 8.13 4.40 -8.84
CA GLU A 56 8.58 3.01 -8.92
C GLU A 56 8.49 2.29 -7.57
N VAL A 57 8.90 2.95 -6.49
CA VAL A 57 8.84 2.34 -5.15
C VAL A 57 7.40 2.25 -4.64
N VAL A 58 6.60 3.29 -4.86
CA VAL A 58 5.20 3.32 -4.41
C VAL A 58 4.39 2.16 -5.00
N ILE A 59 4.57 1.86 -6.28
CA ILE A 59 3.82 0.76 -6.91
C ILE A 59 4.22 -0.62 -6.41
N ARG A 60 5.32 -0.73 -5.68
CA ARG A 60 5.73 -1.98 -5.04
C ARG A 60 5.03 -2.22 -3.71
N CYS A 61 4.35 -1.21 -3.15
CA CYS A 61 3.59 -1.37 -1.91
C CYS A 61 2.45 -2.36 -2.14
N PRO A 62 2.55 -3.58 -1.58
CA PRO A 62 1.64 -4.66 -1.95
C PRO A 62 0.22 -4.48 -1.43
N SER A 63 0.04 -3.68 -0.38
CA SER A 63 -1.28 -3.43 0.21
C SER A 63 -2.05 -2.31 -0.49
N GLY A 64 -1.37 -1.52 -1.33
CA GLY A 64 -1.96 -0.31 -1.88
C GLY A 64 -2.08 0.82 -0.87
N ALA A 65 -1.44 0.71 0.30
CA ALA A 65 -1.43 1.78 1.31
C ALA A 65 -0.75 3.04 0.77
N LEU A 66 0.30 2.88 -0.04
CA LEU A 66 0.95 3.99 -0.74
C LEU A 66 0.40 4.07 -2.15
N THR A 67 0.01 5.28 -2.54
CA THR A 67 -0.41 5.61 -3.90
C THR A 67 0.24 6.93 -4.30
N TYR A 68 0.27 7.23 -5.58
CA TYR A 68 0.81 8.50 -6.05
C TYR A 68 -0.03 9.09 -7.17
N ARG A 69 0.13 10.39 -7.36
CA ARG A 69 -0.38 11.12 -8.51
C ARG A 69 0.72 12.01 -9.05
N ARG A 70 0.98 11.93 -10.35
CA ARG A 70 2.00 12.78 -10.98
C ARG A 70 1.44 14.18 -11.19
N LEU A 71 2.25 15.18 -10.87
CA LEU A 71 1.91 16.59 -11.04
C LEU A 71 2.74 17.23 -12.16
N ASP A 72 3.71 16.50 -12.70
CA ASP A 72 4.66 16.98 -13.71
C ASP A 72 4.33 16.51 -15.13
N GLY A 73 3.13 15.98 -15.33
CA GLY A 73 2.72 15.43 -16.64
C GLY A 73 3.14 14.01 -16.90
N GLY A 74 3.86 13.39 -15.96
CA GLY A 74 4.20 11.96 -16.03
C GLY A 74 2.97 11.07 -15.87
N ALA A 75 3.11 9.79 -16.17
CA ALA A 75 2.01 8.84 -16.10
C ALA A 75 1.69 8.46 -14.65
N ASP A 76 0.40 8.44 -14.32
CA ASP A 76 -0.08 7.86 -13.07
C ASP A 76 -0.06 6.33 -13.16
N GLU A 77 -0.18 5.67 -12.01
CA GLU A 77 -0.27 4.22 -11.97
C GLU A 77 -1.53 3.75 -12.70
N THR A 78 -1.36 2.72 -13.56
CA THR A 78 -2.49 2.02 -14.17
C THR A 78 -2.53 0.59 -13.63
N PRO A 79 -3.72 -0.02 -13.51
CA PRO A 79 -3.79 -1.39 -13.02
C PRO A 79 -3.11 -2.35 -14.00
N ASP A 80 -2.56 -3.45 -13.45
CA ASP A 80 -2.03 -4.52 -14.28
C ASP A 80 -3.13 -5.09 -15.17
N ALA A 81 -2.75 -5.57 -16.35
CA ALA A 81 -3.67 -6.28 -17.23
C ALA A 81 -4.08 -7.61 -16.58
N GLY A 82 -5.37 -7.83 -16.44
CA GLY A 82 -5.90 -8.98 -15.73
C GLY A 82 -5.75 -8.84 -14.22
N VAL A 83 -6.29 -9.81 -13.50
CA VAL A 83 -6.23 -9.85 -12.03
C VAL A 83 -5.37 -11.02 -11.61
N ASN A 84 -4.42 -10.77 -10.73
CA ASN A 84 -3.54 -11.78 -10.17
C ASN A 84 -3.68 -11.81 -8.65
N VAL A 85 -3.90 -13.00 -8.09
CA VAL A 85 -3.98 -13.20 -6.64
C VAL A 85 -2.98 -14.30 -6.27
N ARG A 86 -2.10 -14.02 -5.31
CA ARG A 86 -1.13 -15.00 -4.86
C ARG A 86 -0.96 -14.97 -3.35
N PRO A 87 -0.76 -16.13 -2.70
CA PRO A 87 -0.45 -16.15 -1.28
C PRO A 87 1.01 -15.74 -1.03
N VAL A 88 1.20 -15.01 0.05
CA VAL A 88 2.53 -14.74 0.58
C VAL A 88 2.81 -15.79 1.64
N ARG A 89 4.00 -16.39 1.60
CA ARG A 89 4.36 -17.39 2.61
C ARG A 89 4.23 -16.81 4.01
N ASN A 90 3.47 -17.48 4.87
CA ASN A 90 3.18 -17.06 6.25
C ASN A 90 2.54 -15.66 6.31
N GLY A 91 1.82 -15.27 5.29
CA GLY A 91 1.29 -13.91 5.19
C GLY A 91 -0.05 -13.82 4.47
N PRO A 92 -0.38 -12.63 3.97
CA PRO A 92 -1.67 -12.37 3.33
C PRO A 92 -1.78 -12.93 1.91
N LEU A 93 -2.92 -12.68 1.28
CA LEU A 93 -3.08 -12.81 -0.17
C LEU A 93 -2.80 -11.44 -0.79
N TYR A 94 -1.87 -11.39 -1.75
CA TYR A 94 -1.64 -10.18 -2.54
C TYR A 94 -2.48 -10.24 -3.81
N ALA A 95 -3.24 -9.19 -4.08
CA ALA A 95 -4.03 -9.04 -5.30
C ALA A 95 -3.56 -7.82 -6.07
N ARG A 96 -3.43 -7.96 -7.40
CA ARG A 96 -3.07 -6.87 -8.30
C ARG A 96 -4.01 -6.88 -9.51
N GLY A 97 -4.35 -5.68 -9.99
CA GLY A 97 -5.23 -5.50 -11.13
C GLY A 97 -6.18 -4.34 -10.89
N ASP A 98 -7.24 -4.29 -11.66
CA ASP A 98 -8.33 -3.32 -11.44
C ASP A 98 -9.27 -3.95 -10.42
N LEU A 99 -9.08 -3.59 -9.15
CA LEU A 99 -9.71 -4.28 -8.03
C LEU A 99 -10.87 -3.48 -7.43
N GLU A 100 -11.91 -4.21 -7.07
CA GLU A 100 -13.01 -3.70 -6.27
C GLU A 100 -13.18 -4.65 -5.09
N ILE A 101 -12.85 -4.17 -3.89
CA ILE A 101 -12.93 -4.97 -2.67
C ILE A 101 -14.27 -4.64 -2.00
N ARG A 102 -15.08 -5.68 -1.76
CA ARG A 102 -16.41 -5.55 -1.19
C ARG A 102 -16.50 -6.27 0.15
N ASP A 103 -17.48 -5.87 0.97
CA ASP A 103 -17.83 -6.60 2.19
C ASP A 103 -18.77 -7.78 1.87
N GLY A 104 -19.15 -8.53 2.90
CA GLY A 104 -20.04 -9.69 2.75
C GLY A 104 -21.44 -9.33 2.31
N GLU A 105 -21.83 -8.07 2.35
CA GLU A 105 -23.14 -7.58 1.92
C GLU A 105 -23.09 -6.99 0.50
N GLY A 106 -21.92 -6.96 -0.12
CA GLY A 106 -21.73 -6.46 -1.47
C GLY A 106 -21.40 -4.98 -1.57
N ASN A 107 -21.21 -4.28 -0.43
CA ASN A 107 -20.82 -2.88 -0.44
C ASN A 107 -19.35 -2.73 -0.80
N VAL A 108 -19.03 -1.76 -1.65
CA VAL A 108 -17.65 -1.50 -2.05
C VAL A 108 -16.91 -0.84 -0.90
N LEU A 109 -15.87 -1.50 -0.41
CA LEU A 109 -15.01 -0.97 0.63
C LEU A 109 -13.88 -0.14 0.05
N ARG A 110 -13.34 -0.56 -1.11
CA ARG A 110 -12.21 0.11 -1.72
C ARG A 110 -12.05 -0.30 -3.17
N ARG A 111 -11.67 0.66 -4.00
CA ARG A 111 -11.18 0.41 -5.36
C ARG A 111 -9.68 0.64 -5.34
N ALA A 112 -8.90 -0.30 -5.89
CA ALA A 112 -7.45 -0.27 -5.81
C ALA A 112 -6.80 -1.01 -6.96
N THR A 113 -5.52 -0.75 -7.16
CA THR A 113 -4.71 -1.51 -8.11
C THR A 113 -3.90 -2.60 -7.42
N ARG A 114 -3.81 -2.53 -6.09
CA ARG A 114 -3.06 -3.47 -5.25
C ARG A 114 -3.79 -3.61 -3.93
N ALA A 115 -3.83 -4.81 -3.37
CA ALA A 115 -4.42 -5.06 -2.06
C ALA A 115 -3.74 -6.25 -1.38
N ALA A 116 -3.61 -6.18 -0.06
CA ALA A 116 -3.17 -7.29 0.77
C ALA A 116 -4.36 -7.71 1.63
N LEU A 117 -4.81 -8.94 1.46
CA LEU A 117 -6.02 -9.45 2.11
C LEU A 117 -5.65 -10.42 3.22
N CYS A 118 -6.32 -10.31 4.36
CA CYS A 118 -6.07 -11.12 5.53
C CYS A 118 -6.28 -12.60 5.22
N ARG A 119 -5.31 -13.44 5.59
CA ARG A 119 -5.37 -14.89 5.45
C ARG A 119 -5.24 -15.60 6.81
N CYS A 120 -4.65 -14.94 7.80
CA CYS A 120 -4.46 -15.52 9.13
C CYS A 120 -5.74 -15.51 10.00
N GLY A 121 -6.70 -14.68 9.63
CA GLY A 121 -7.95 -14.53 10.38
C GLY A 121 -7.89 -13.59 11.56
N SER A 122 -6.74 -12.98 11.84
CA SER A 122 -6.52 -12.16 13.04
C SER A 122 -6.40 -10.66 12.79
N SER A 123 -6.51 -10.21 11.53
CA SER A 123 -6.48 -8.78 11.22
C SER A 123 -7.63 -8.04 11.93
N GLU A 124 -7.35 -6.87 12.46
CA GLU A 124 -8.36 -6.01 13.05
C GLU A 124 -9.05 -5.11 12.02
N ASN A 125 -8.63 -5.19 10.76
CA ASN A 125 -9.22 -4.39 9.66
C ASN A 125 -9.59 -5.28 8.47
N LYS A 126 -10.23 -6.41 8.73
CA LYS A 126 -10.64 -7.32 7.66
C LYS A 126 -11.55 -6.62 6.64
N PRO A 127 -11.42 -6.94 5.37
CA PRO A 127 -10.66 -8.03 4.76
C PRO A 127 -9.18 -7.73 4.54
N PHE A 128 -8.69 -6.55 4.93
CA PHE A 128 -7.31 -6.13 4.68
C PHE A 128 -6.35 -6.74 5.71
N CYS A 129 -5.12 -7.00 5.27
CA CYS A 129 -4.04 -7.40 6.16
C CYS A 129 -3.54 -6.17 6.93
N ASP A 130 -3.25 -6.34 8.22
CA ASP A 130 -2.67 -5.28 9.06
C ASP A 130 -1.33 -5.68 9.68
N GLY A 131 -0.75 -6.81 9.23
CA GLY A 131 0.50 -7.32 9.76
C GLY A 131 0.35 -8.22 10.99
N THR A 132 -0.85 -8.41 11.50
CA THR A 132 -1.10 -9.21 12.71
C THR A 132 -0.65 -10.67 12.56
N HIS A 133 -0.57 -11.18 11.31
CA HIS A 133 -0.11 -12.55 11.05
C HIS A 133 1.26 -12.85 11.66
N VAL A 134 2.12 -11.85 11.80
CA VAL A 134 3.44 -12.01 12.43
C VAL A 134 3.28 -12.31 13.92
N LYS A 135 2.48 -11.50 14.63
CA LYS A 135 2.21 -11.71 16.06
C LYS A 135 1.43 -12.99 16.32
N ALA A 136 0.50 -13.33 15.42
CA ALA A 136 -0.32 -14.53 15.55
C ALA A 136 0.47 -15.82 15.27
N GLY A 137 1.68 -15.70 14.73
CA GLY A 137 2.49 -16.87 14.39
C GLY A 137 1.94 -17.68 13.23
N PHE A 138 1.24 -17.02 12.30
CA PHE A 138 0.64 -17.68 11.16
C PHE A 138 1.71 -18.34 10.27
N ARG A 139 1.47 -19.60 9.92
CA ARG A 139 2.35 -20.39 9.03
C ARG A 139 1.54 -21.03 7.93
N SER A 140 2.12 -21.08 6.75
CA SER A 140 1.46 -21.67 5.58
C SER A 140 2.46 -22.39 4.67
#